data_d4485ec18b31e4c22021136b2011f01c
#
_entry.id   d4485ec18b31e4c22021136b2011f01c
#
_cell.length_a   1.000
_cell.length_b   1.000
_cell.length_c   1.000
_cell.angle_alpha   90.00
_cell.angle_beta   90.00
_cell.angle_gamma   90.00
#
_symmetry.space_group_name_H-M   'P 1'
#
loop_
_entity.id
_entity.type
_entity.pdbx_description
1 polymer ?
#
loop_
_entity_poly.entity_id
_entity_poly.type
_entity_poly.pdbx_seq_one_letter_code
_entity_poly.pdbx_strand_id
1 'polypeptide(L)'
;MAKQHEPEFSVVVVNVRGSFKAPENFVYVGRQVGERWPGSPMGNPYHLPKVHTQQQRLEVVRQYEQWFEDQDFGTPAGAEFRRLCELTMYPGRLALGCWCTPELCHAHVLQYHILAFCGGLHAEHLEQTVWGKQLAGERRQSAPREPVQMGLLAA
;
A
#
# COMPACT_ATOMS: atom_id res chain seq x y z
N MET A 1 -29.47 15.82 5.03
CA MET A 1 -28.62 14.73 4.52
C MET A 1 -27.20 15.26 4.37
N ALA A 2 -26.28 14.81 5.20
CA ALA A 2 -24.88 15.13 5.03
C ALA A 2 -24.42 14.48 3.71
N LYS A 3 -23.99 15.28 2.73
CA LYS A 3 -23.25 14.78 1.57
C LYS A 3 -21.99 14.14 2.13
N GLN A 4 -21.88 12.82 2.02
CA GLN A 4 -20.61 12.14 2.22
C GLN A 4 -19.67 12.78 1.21
N HIS A 5 -18.68 13.52 1.69
CA HIS A 5 -17.59 14.00 0.87
C HIS A 5 -16.85 12.74 0.43
N GLU A 6 -17.04 12.36 -0.84
CA GLU A 6 -16.13 11.39 -1.45
C GLU A 6 -14.72 11.96 -1.35
N PRO A 7 -13.72 11.13 -1.01
CA PRO A 7 -12.35 11.62 -0.96
C PRO A 7 -11.98 12.24 -2.31
N GLU A 8 -11.39 13.43 -2.26
CA GLU A 8 -10.97 14.18 -3.45
C GLU A 8 -10.01 13.40 -4.34
N PHE A 9 -9.30 12.43 -3.74
CA PHE A 9 -8.36 11.53 -4.42
C PHE A 9 -8.68 10.07 -4.09
N SER A 10 -8.53 9.21 -5.09
CA SER A 10 -8.63 7.76 -4.89
C SER A 10 -7.46 7.03 -5.51
N VAL A 11 -6.94 6.05 -4.79
CA VAL A 11 -5.95 5.09 -5.28
C VAL A 11 -6.47 3.70 -5.00
N VAL A 12 -6.70 2.91 -6.04
CA VAL A 12 -7.16 1.53 -5.91
C VAL A 12 -6.08 0.57 -6.40
N VAL A 13 -6.07 -0.64 -5.86
CA VAL A 13 -5.17 -1.72 -6.27
C VAL A 13 -6.00 -2.77 -7.00
N VAL A 14 -5.62 -3.10 -8.23
CA VAL A 14 -6.35 -4.02 -9.09
C VAL A 14 -5.48 -5.20 -9.51
N ASN A 15 -6.11 -6.38 -9.63
CA ASN A 15 -5.43 -7.59 -10.09
C ASN A 15 -5.43 -7.64 -11.62
N VAL A 16 -4.27 -7.89 -12.21
CA VAL A 16 -4.10 -7.91 -13.67
C VAL A 16 -4.18 -9.30 -14.31
N ARG A 17 -4.57 -10.33 -13.54
CA ARG A 17 -4.69 -11.70 -14.03
C ARG A 17 -5.82 -11.85 -15.05
N GLY A 18 -5.64 -12.81 -15.94
CA GLY A 18 -6.67 -13.20 -16.91
C GLY A 18 -6.96 -12.15 -17.98
N SER A 19 -8.21 -12.04 -18.38
CA SER A 19 -8.69 -11.11 -19.40
C SER A 19 -8.88 -9.69 -18.83
N PHE A 20 -7.82 -9.15 -18.26
CA PHE A 20 -7.83 -7.85 -17.61
C PHE A 20 -8.04 -6.72 -18.62
N LYS A 21 -8.99 -5.84 -18.34
CA LYS A 21 -9.16 -4.55 -19.00
C LYS A 21 -8.71 -3.45 -18.07
N ALA A 22 -7.74 -2.65 -18.50
CA ALA A 22 -7.23 -1.54 -17.72
C ALA A 22 -8.33 -0.50 -17.48
N PRO A 23 -8.61 -0.12 -16.23
CA PRO A 23 -9.44 1.03 -15.94
C PRO A 23 -8.77 2.32 -16.39
N GLU A 24 -9.53 3.41 -16.39
CA GLU A 24 -8.98 4.73 -16.64
C GLU A 24 -7.87 5.05 -15.61
N ASN A 25 -6.82 5.71 -16.09
CA ASN A 25 -5.67 6.08 -15.26
C ASN A 25 -5.01 4.89 -14.53
N PHE A 26 -4.75 3.84 -15.29
CA PHE A 26 -4.11 2.61 -14.82
C PHE A 26 -2.59 2.68 -14.99
N VAL A 27 -1.86 2.23 -13.96
CA VAL A 27 -0.41 2.02 -13.99
C VAL A 27 -0.06 0.66 -13.41
N TYR A 28 0.65 -0.15 -14.19
CA TYR A 28 1.23 -1.40 -13.69
C TYR A 28 2.45 -1.10 -12.82
N VAL A 29 2.48 -1.64 -11.62
CA VAL A 29 3.58 -1.38 -10.65
C VAL A 29 4.37 -2.63 -10.28
N GLY A 30 4.13 -3.74 -10.97
CA GLY A 30 4.83 -5.00 -10.76
C GLY A 30 6.15 -5.11 -11.52
N ARG A 31 6.78 -6.27 -11.38
CA ARG A 31 7.95 -6.66 -12.18
C ARG A 31 7.54 -7.02 -13.58
N GLN A 32 8.51 -7.03 -14.50
CA GLN A 32 8.26 -7.44 -15.87
C GLN A 32 7.73 -8.89 -15.92
N VAL A 33 6.63 -9.07 -16.65
CA VAL A 33 6.04 -10.37 -16.94
C VAL A 33 5.74 -10.44 -18.44
N GLY A 34 6.54 -11.20 -19.18
CA GLY A 34 6.44 -11.27 -20.62
C GLY A 34 6.58 -9.90 -21.29
N GLU A 35 6.02 -9.77 -22.48
CA GLU A 35 6.03 -8.51 -23.25
C GLU A 35 4.88 -7.56 -22.87
N ARG A 36 3.79 -8.14 -22.36
CA ARG A 36 2.56 -7.37 -22.02
C ARG A 36 2.75 -6.44 -20.83
N TRP A 37 3.55 -6.88 -19.86
CA TRP A 37 3.74 -6.16 -18.59
C TRP A 37 5.20 -5.77 -18.43
N PRO A 38 5.63 -4.63 -19.00
CA PRO A 38 6.96 -4.10 -18.74
C PRO A 38 7.11 -3.77 -17.25
N GLY A 39 8.27 -4.04 -16.69
CA GLY A 39 8.54 -3.80 -15.29
C GLY A 39 8.48 -2.33 -14.92
N SER A 40 7.97 -2.05 -13.74
CA SER A 40 7.96 -0.73 -13.14
C SER A 40 9.24 -0.51 -12.31
N PRO A 41 9.80 0.72 -12.28
CA PRO A 41 10.82 1.08 -11.28
C PRO A 41 10.36 0.89 -9.83
N MET A 42 9.06 0.85 -9.61
CA MET A 42 8.44 0.58 -8.31
C MET A 42 8.18 -0.90 -8.05
N GLY A 43 8.57 -1.79 -8.97
CA GLY A 43 8.45 -3.24 -8.78
C GLY A 43 9.21 -3.71 -7.54
N ASN A 44 8.65 -4.70 -6.84
CA ASN A 44 9.26 -5.22 -5.63
C ASN A 44 10.57 -5.96 -5.96
N PRO A 45 11.73 -5.50 -5.46
CA PRO A 45 13.00 -6.19 -5.69
C PRO A 45 13.14 -7.49 -4.89
N TYR A 46 12.30 -7.71 -3.89
CA TYR A 46 12.33 -8.89 -3.03
C TYR A 46 11.39 -9.98 -3.56
N HIS A 47 11.88 -11.22 -3.59
CA HIS A 47 11.14 -12.36 -4.10
C HIS A 47 10.40 -13.09 -2.97
N LEU A 48 9.13 -13.40 -3.23
CA LEU A 48 8.35 -14.30 -2.41
C LEU A 48 8.35 -15.70 -3.06
N PRO A 49 8.73 -16.76 -2.33
CA PRO A 49 8.64 -18.13 -2.86
C PRO A 49 7.21 -18.47 -3.28
N LYS A 50 7.04 -19.37 -4.26
CA LYS A 50 5.69 -19.82 -4.69
C LYS A 50 4.89 -20.39 -3.53
N VAL A 51 5.52 -21.18 -2.69
CA VAL A 51 4.95 -21.71 -1.45
C VAL A 51 5.51 -20.88 -0.31
N HIS A 52 4.64 -20.20 0.40
CA HIS A 52 5.02 -19.29 1.48
C HIS A 52 3.90 -19.16 2.51
N THR A 53 4.28 -18.75 3.71
CA THR A 53 3.35 -18.40 4.79
C THR A 53 2.91 -16.94 4.67
N GLN A 54 1.83 -16.58 5.35
CA GLN A 54 1.41 -15.17 5.47
C GLN A 54 2.49 -14.32 6.17
N GLN A 55 3.21 -14.90 7.12
CA GLN A 55 4.32 -14.22 7.80
C GLN A 55 5.46 -13.91 6.83
N GLN A 56 5.82 -14.84 5.94
CA GLN A 56 6.83 -14.61 4.91
C GLN A 56 6.38 -13.52 3.92
N ARG A 57 5.09 -13.50 3.57
CA ARG A 57 4.53 -12.45 2.72
C ARG A 57 4.64 -11.08 3.39
N LEU A 58 4.25 -10.98 4.63
CA LEU A 58 4.35 -9.74 5.41
C LEU A 58 5.80 -9.25 5.50
N GLU A 59 6.74 -10.15 5.74
CA GLU A 59 8.16 -9.83 5.80
C GLU A 59 8.67 -9.23 4.49
N VAL A 60 8.34 -9.82 3.36
CA VAL A 60 8.72 -9.31 2.03
C VAL A 60 8.10 -7.93 1.77
N VAL A 61 6.87 -7.71 2.19
CA VAL A 61 6.21 -6.40 2.03
C VAL A 61 6.85 -5.34 2.93
N ARG A 62 7.28 -5.68 4.14
CA ARG A 62 8.03 -4.79 5.02
C ARG A 62 9.40 -4.43 4.47
N GLN A 63 10.11 -5.40 3.91
CA GLN A 63 11.38 -5.14 3.23
C GLN A 63 11.19 -4.18 2.05
N TYR A 64 10.09 -4.33 1.31
CA TYR A 64 9.72 -3.41 0.26
C TYR A 64 9.48 -1.99 0.78
N GLU A 65 8.72 -1.82 1.85
CA GLU A 65 8.47 -0.50 2.44
C GLU A 65 9.77 0.17 2.88
N GLN A 66 10.65 -0.56 3.55
CA GLN A 66 11.96 -0.03 3.94
C GLN A 66 12.80 0.38 2.73
N TRP A 67 12.86 -0.45 1.71
CA TRP A 67 13.53 -0.12 0.46
C TRP A 67 12.93 1.12 -0.20
N PHE A 68 11.60 1.23 -0.20
CA PHE A 68 10.87 2.37 -0.75
C PHE A 68 11.19 3.66 0.01
N GLU A 69 11.19 3.64 1.32
CA GLU A 69 11.50 4.80 2.16
C GLU A 69 12.93 5.29 2.00
N ASP A 70 13.85 4.42 1.62
CA ASP A 70 15.25 4.76 1.33
C ASP A 70 15.43 5.40 -0.07
N GLN A 71 14.41 5.45 -0.90
CA GLN A 71 14.47 6.08 -2.22
C GLN A 71 14.27 7.58 -2.11
N ASP A 72 15.11 8.35 -2.77
CA ASP A 72 14.90 9.77 -3.01
C ASP A 72 14.35 10.04 -4.41
N PHE A 73 13.94 11.26 -4.69
CA PHE A 73 13.39 11.63 -6.00
C PHE A 73 14.41 11.59 -7.15
N GLY A 74 15.70 11.44 -6.86
CA GLY A 74 16.74 11.25 -7.85
C GLY A 74 16.89 9.83 -8.36
N THR A 75 16.31 8.86 -7.67
CA THR A 75 16.30 7.45 -8.11
C THR A 75 15.16 7.18 -9.11
N PRO A 76 15.28 6.15 -9.98
CA PRO A 76 14.19 5.76 -10.86
C PRO A 76 12.90 5.45 -10.10
N ALA A 77 12.98 4.78 -8.97
CA ALA A 77 11.82 4.48 -8.13
C ALA A 77 11.20 5.76 -7.53
N GLY A 78 12.01 6.65 -6.99
CA GLY A 78 11.53 7.92 -6.44
C GLY A 78 10.91 8.84 -7.49
N ALA A 79 11.48 8.90 -8.69
CA ALA A 79 10.91 9.63 -9.83
C ALA A 79 9.57 9.05 -10.25
N GLU A 80 9.44 7.72 -10.28
CA GLU A 80 8.17 7.05 -10.58
C GLU A 80 7.13 7.30 -9.50
N PHE A 81 7.49 7.25 -8.23
CA PHE A 81 6.59 7.61 -7.14
C PHE A 81 6.03 9.02 -7.29
N ARG A 82 6.87 9.99 -7.62
CA ARG A 82 6.45 11.36 -7.90
C ARG A 82 5.46 11.41 -9.06
N ARG A 83 5.73 10.70 -10.15
CA ARG A 83 4.82 10.60 -11.29
C ARG A 83 3.46 10.01 -10.90
N LEU A 84 3.44 8.96 -10.07
CA LEU A 84 2.20 8.37 -9.56
C LEU A 84 1.40 9.35 -8.69
N CYS A 85 2.08 10.14 -7.88
CA CYS A 85 1.43 11.20 -7.11
C CYS A 85 0.79 12.25 -8.01
N GLU A 86 1.48 12.69 -9.05
CA GLU A 86 0.95 13.66 -10.02
C GLU A 86 -0.28 13.11 -10.76
N LEU A 87 -0.24 11.84 -11.18
CA LEU A 87 -1.39 11.16 -11.78
C LEU A 87 -2.58 11.02 -10.82
N THR A 88 -2.32 10.87 -9.54
CA THR A 88 -3.36 10.78 -8.51
C THR A 88 -4.04 12.13 -8.29
N MET A 89 -3.28 13.20 -8.31
CA MET A 89 -3.80 14.56 -8.13
C MET A 89 -4.60 15.02 -9.32
N TYR A 90 -4.29 14.55 -10.51
CA TYR A 90 -4.96 14.94 -11.74
C TYR A 90 -5.10 13.74 -12.70
N PRO A 91 -6.28 13.15 -12.83
CA PRO A 91 -7.65 13.63 -12.55
C PRO A 91 -8.22 13.30 -11.16
N GLY A 92 -7.45 12.86 -10.18
CA GLY A 92 -7.92 12.51 -8.83
C GLY A 92 -8.17 11.01 -8.63
N ARG A 93 -7.86 10.19 -9.61
CA ARG A 93 -7.97 8.73 -9.59
C ARG A 93 -6.71 8.08 -10.11
N LEU A 94 -6.28 7.02 -9.43
CA LEU A 94 -5.20 6.15 -9.88
C LEU A 94 -5.54 4.69 -9.60
N ALA A 95 -5.32 3.81 -10.56
CA ALA A 95 -5.41 2.37 -10.40
C ALA A 95 -4.02 1.75 -10.53
N LEU A 96 -3.55 1.10 -9.48
CA LEU A 96 -2.27 0.39 -9.44
C LEU A 96 -2.49 -1.09 -9.78
N GLY A 97 -1.80 -1.59 -10.77
CA GLY A 97 -1.91 -2.99 -11.19
C GLY A 97 -0.86 -3.88 -10.54
N CYS A 98 -1.28 -5.00 -9.99
CA CYS A 98 -0.41 -6.05 -9.46
C CYS A 98 -0.99 -7.45 -9.67
N TRP A 99 -0.22 -8.48 -9.35
CA TRP A 99 -0.62 -9.89 -9.47
C TRP A 99 -1.17 -10.51 -8.19
N CYS A 100 -1.01 -9.84 -7.05
CA CYS A 100 -1.23 -10.43 -5.72
C CYS A 100 -2.57 -10.09 -5.11
N THR A 101 -3.11 -8.87 -5.34
CA THR A 101 -4.37 -8.46 -4.70
C THR A 101 -5.48 -9.48 -4.96
N PRO A 102 -6.32 -9.80 -3.98
CA PRO A 102 -6.55 -9.14 -2.69
C PRO A 102 -5.52 -9.44 -1.59
N GLU A 103 -4.57 -10.34 -1.85
CA GLU A 103 -3.51 -10.61 -0.88
C GLU A 103 -2.56 -9.43 -0.74
N LEU A 104 -2.00 -9.26 0.46
CA LEU A 104 -1.07 -8.18 0.76
C LEU A 104 0.13 -8.19 -0.20
N CYS A 105 0.44 -7.05 -0.81
CA CYS A 105 1.58 -6.86 -1.70
C CYS A 105 2.12 -5.43 -1.65
N HIS A 106 3.24 -5.21 -2.35
CA HIS A 106 3.88 -3.90 -2.43
C HIS A 106 2.96 -2.79 -2.98
N ALA A 107 2.00 -3.12 -3.85
CA ALA A 107 1.05 -2.14 -4.36
C ALA A 107 0.17 -1.53 -3.26
N HIS A 108 -0.11 -2.28 -2.20
CA HIS A 108 -0.83 -1.75 -1.04
C HIS A 108 0.03 -0.78 -0.21
N VAL A 109 1.34 -0.98 -0.16
CA VAL A 109 2.28 -0.02 0.42
C VAL A 109 2.29 1.28 -0.40
N LEU A 110 2.37 1.16 -1.72
CA LEU A 110 2.32 2.32 -2.61
C LEU A 110 1.01 3.09 -2.48
N GLN A 111 -0.13 2.41 -2.46
CA GLN A 111 -1.43 3.01 -2.22
C GLN A 111 -1.43 3.88 -0.96
N TYR A 112 -0.97 3.32 0.14
CA TYR A 112 -0.89 4.02 1.42
C TYR A 112 -0.02 5.28 1.34
N HIS A 113 1.20 5.16 0.82
CA HIS A 113 2.14 6.28 0.75
C HIS A 113 1.71 7.36 -0.25
N ILE A 114 1.13 6.99 -1.39
CA ILE A 114 0.58 7.96 -2.35
C ILE A 114 -0.55 8.76 -1.72
N LEU A 115 -1.49 8.10 -1.07
CA LEU A 115 -2.60 8.77 -0.39
C LEU A 115 -2.11 9.67 0.75
N ALA A 116 -1.15 9.22 1.54
CA ALA A 116 -0.56 10.01 2.61
C ALA A 116 0.16 11.26 2.08
N PHE A 117 0.88 11.13 0.97
CA PHE A 117 1.65 12.22 0.38
C PHE A 117 0.75 13.25 -0.33
N CYS A 118 -0.23 12.77 -1.12
CA CYS A 118 -1.03 13.64 -1.99
C CYS A 118 -2.23 14.26 -1.28
N GLY A 119 -2.83 13.53 -0.33
CA GLY A 119 -4.17 13.85 0.17
C GLY A 119 -4.19 14.70 1.42
N GLY A 120 -3.07 14.86 2.14
CA GLY A 120 -3.16 15.37 3.51
C GLY A 120 -4.25 14.63 4.29
N LEU A 121 -4.51 13.37 3.91
CA LEU A 121 -5.62 12.59 4.43
C LEU A 121 -5.48 12.41 5.93
N HIS A 122 -6.58 12.61 6.62
CA HIS A 122 -6.69 12.27 8.02
C HIS A 122 -6.28 10.81 8.23
N ALA A 123 -5.55 10.53 9.29
CA ALA A 123 -5.06 9.19 9.63
C ALA A 123 -6.14 8.10 9.54
N GLU A 124 -7.39 8.45 9.82
CA GLU A 124 -8.55 7.56 9.74
C GLU A 124 -8.77 6.97 8.35
N HIS A 125 -8.58 7.74 7.29
CA HIS A 125 -8.70 7.24 5.92
C HIS A 125 -7.54 6.32 5.54
N LEU A 126 -6.34 6.61 6.00
CA LEU A 126 -5.17 5.75 5.78
C LEU A 126 -5.34 4.39 6.46
N GLU A 127 -5.94 4.36 7.65
CA GLU A 127 -6.21 3.12 8.40
C GLU A 127 -7.27 2.23 7.72
N GLN A 128 -8.02 2.74 6.77
CA GLN A 128 -8.96 1.95 5.96
C GLN A 128 -8.27 1.22 4.80
N THR A 129 -7.08 1.62 4.40
CA THR A 129 -6.29 0.91 3.38
C THR A 129 -5.77 -0.42 3.93
N VAL A 130 -5.45 -1.35 3.03
CA VAL A 130 -4.93 -2.67 3.44
C VAL A 130 -3.65 -2.54 4.27
N TRP A 131 -2.69 -1.73 3.82
CA TRP A 131 -1.44 -1.51 4.56
C TRP A 131 -1.66 -0.72 5.84
N GLY A 132 -2.53 0.28 5.81
CA GLY A 132 -2.90 1.06 7.00
C GLY A 132 -3.51 0.22 8.10
N LYS A 133 -4.36 -0.75 7.77
CA LYS A 133 -4.91 -1.72 8.73
C LYS A 133 -3.83 -2.59 9.34
N GLN A 134 -2.86 -3.03 8.54
CA GLN A 134 -1.72 -3.81 9.02
C GLN A 134 -0.90 -3.01 10.04
N LEU A 135 -0.52 -1.77 9.70
CA LEU A 135 0.24 -0.90 10.59
C LEU A 135 -0.50 -0.56 11.88
N ALA A 136 -1.81 -0.30 11.80
CA ALA A 136 -2.64 -0.02 12.96
C ALA A 136 -2.73 -1.25 13.89
N GLY A 137 -2.82 -2.46 13.33
CA GLY A 137 -2.80 -3.72 14.07
C GLY A 137 -1.50 -3.92 14.84
N GLU A 138 -0.37 -3.63 14.21
CA GLU A 138 0.97 -3.73 14.83
C GLU A 138 1.13 -2.72 15.98
N ARG A 139 0.69 -1.48 15.80
CA ARG A 139 0.72 -0.48 16.88
C ARG A 139 -0.08 -0.92 18.09
N ARG A 140 -1.25 -1.53 17.90
CA ARG A 140 -2.06 -2.07 19.01
C ARG A 140 -1.37 -3.23 19.74
N GLN A 141 -0.63 -4.08 19.01
CA GLN A 141 0.10 -5.20 19.61
C GLN A 141 1.33 -4.76 20.40
N SER A 142 2.00 -3.68 19.97
CA SER A 142 3.20 -3.13 20.59
C SER A 142 2.90 -2.11 21.69
N ALA A 143 1.65 -1.66 21.85
CA ALA A 143 1.25 -0.78 22.93
C ALA A 143 1.50 -1.45 24.29
N PRO A 144 2.03 -0.73 25.30
CA PRO A 144 2.16 -1.27 26.65
C PRO A 144 0.79 -1.77 27.12
N ARG A 145 0.73 -3.02 27.56
CA ARG A 145 -0.48 -3.51 28.23
C ARG A 145 -0.65 -2.66 29.48
N GLU A 146 -1.82 -2.05 29.66
CA GLU A 146 -2.14 -1.41 30.92
C GLU A 146 -1.91 -2.41 32.04
N PRO A 147 -1.24 -2.00 33.14
CA PRO A 147 -1.07 -2.89 34.26
C PRO A 147 -2.46 -3.32 34.72
N VAL A 148 -2.66 -4.63 34.75
CA VAL A 148 -3.86 -5.19 35.34
C VAL A 148 -3.94 -4.61 36.73
N GLN A 149 -4.92 -3.75 36.99
CA GLN A 149 -5.22 -3.33 38.34
C GLN A 149 -5.61 -4.59 39.10
N MET A 150 -4.62 -5.14 39.79
CA MET A 150 -4.92 -6.11 40.82
C MET A 150 -5.74 -5.34 41.85
N GLY A 151 -7.05 -5.53 41.80
CA GLY A 151 -7.92 -5.04 42.86
C GLY A 151 -7.36 -5.48 44.16
N LEU A 152 -6.91 -4.52 44.96
CA LEU A 152 -6.70 -4.74 46.38
C LEU A 152 -8.03 -5.26 46.93
N LEU A 153 -8.12 -6.57 47.10
CA LEU A 153 -9.07 -7.16 48.05
C LEU A 153 -8.67 -6.59 49.41
N ALA A 154 -9.29 -5.46 49.74
CA ALA A 154 -9.29 -4.99 51.10
C ALA A 154 -10.00 -6.08 51.94
N ALA A 155 -9.23 -6.73 52.76
CA ALA A 155 -9.77 -7.61 53.78
C ALA A 155 -10.61 -6.83 54.79
#